data_2caecefa47df30bef0bbe9f12bf79ae8
#
_entry.id   2caecefa47df30bef0bbe9f12bf79ae8
#
_cell.length_a   1.000
_cell.length_b   1.000
_cell.length_c   1.000
_cell.angle_alpha   90.00
_cell.angle_beta   90.00
_cell.angle_gamma   90.00
#
_symmetry.space_group_name_H-M   'P 1'
#
loop_
_entity.id
_entity.type
_entity.pdbx_description
1 polymer ?
#
loop_
_entity_poly.entity_id
_entity_poly.type
_entity_poly.pdbx_seq_one_letter_code
_entity_poly.pdbx_strand_id
1 'polypeptide(L)'
;MGIIASFVMGIIASFVEVFSSPQGIIGQCFGCVGLVIMVLSFQFKKNRTLFIMQSIAAFCFVLNFLLIGAWAGTFFNLCVFIRGVLFMKNSDKKWKLFVTEAIFVGSYAFSLVLDHRPMQIVLVSLVLVGLLTSTFFMWQGAAKRIRYCQIVCTSPVWIAHNVYNPSLPGIVCECFNMISSVIYLIRRRDDAGQTQE
;
A
#
# COMPACT_ATOMS: atom_id res chain seq x y z
N MET A 1 25.90 16.23 11.32
CA MET A 1 25.93 14.78 11.62
C MET A 1 24.95 14.35 12.73
N GLY A 2 24.72 15.15 13.79
CA GLY A 2 23.85 14.77 14.91
C GLY A 2 22.39 14.49 14.56
N ILE A 3 21.75 15.31 13.72
CA ILE A 3 20.31 15.18 13.40
C ILE A 3 19.98 13.88 12.65
N ILE A 4 20.81 13.52 11.66
CA ILE A 4 20.61 12.27 10.89
C ILE A 4 20.81 11.05 11.79
N ALA A 5 21.85 11.05 12.61
CA ALA A 5 22.11 9.97 13.56
C ALA A 5 20.96 9.81 14.56
N SER A 6 20.45 10.91 15.11
CA SER A 6 19.30 10.90 16.03
C SER A 6 18.04 10.36 15.36
N PHE A 7 17.78 10.73 14.10
CA PHE A 7 16.64 10.24 13.32
C PHE A 7 16.74 8.72 13.06
N VAL A 8 17.91 8.25 12.63
CA VAL A 8 18.15 6.81 12.38
C VAL A 8 18.01 6.00 13.68
N MET A 9 18.56 6.51 14.78
CA MET A 9 18.42 5.85 16.10
C MET A 9 16.96 5.79 16.55
N GLY A 10 16.17 6.83 16.29
CA GLY A 10 14.72 6.82 16.57
C GLY A 10 13.98 5.74 15.78
N ILE A 11 14.28 5.56 14.49
CA ILE A 11 13.70 4.48 13.68
C ILE A 11 14.08 3.10 14.24
N ILE A 12 15.37 2.89 14.54
CA ILE A 12 15.84 1.61 15.11
C ILE A 12 15.13 1.32 16.44
N ALA A 13 15.01 2.31 17.31
CA ALA A 13 14.31 2.17 18.58
C ALA A 13 12.84 1.76 18.38
N SER A 14 12.13 2.37 17.43
CA SER A 14 10.75 2.01 17.10
C SER A 14 10.61 0.56 16.59
N PHE A 15 11.57 0.08 15.79
CA PHE A 15 11.58 -1.34 15.39
C PHE A 15 11.80 -2.25 16.59
N VAL A 16 12.77 -1.95 17.45
CA VAL A 16 13.04 -2.73 18.67
C VAL A 16 11.79 -2.78 19.56
N GLU A 17 11.11 -1.65 19.76
CA GLU A 17 9.88 -1.57 20.56
C GLU A 17 8.78 -2.48 20.00
N VAL A 18 8.49 -2.41 18.69
CA VAL A 18 7.47 -3.24 18.05
C VAL A 18 7.81 -4.73 18.17
N PHE A 19 9.06 -5.13 17.95
CA PHE A 19 9.47 -6.54 18.06
C PHE A 19 9.66 -7.04 19.49
N SER A 20 9.67 -6.15 20.49
CA SER A 20 9.73 -6.51 21.90
C SER A 20 8.34 -6.60 22.55
N SER A 21 7.30 -6.05 21.91
CA SER A 21 5.94 -6.06 22.43
C SER A 21 5.13 -7.24 21.88
N PRO A 22 4.33 -7.95 22.71
CA PRO A 22 3.46 -9.02 22.21
C PRO A 22 2.47 -8.56 21.14
N GLN A 23 1.93 -7.34 21.29
CA GLN A 23 1.00 -6.74 20.33
C GLN A 23 1.70 -6.45 18.99
N GLY A 24 2.92 -5.92 19.03
CA GLY A 24 3.71 -5.68 17.84
C GLY A 24 4.06 -6.97 17.10
N ILE A 25 4.46 -8.03 17.81
CA ILE A 25 4.75 -9.34 17.20
C ILE A 25 3.49 -9.90 16.52
N ILE A 26 2.34 -9.89 17.19
CA ILE A 26 1.06 -10.34 16.60
C ILE A 26 0.73 -9.48 15.36
N GLY A 27 0.93 -8.17 15.43
CA GLY A 27 0.78 -7.27 14.28
C GLY A 27 1.65 -7.68 13.10
N GLN A 28 2.94 -7.94 13.34
CA GLN A 28 3.85 -8.40 12.27
C GLN A 28 3.40 -9.76 11.69
N CYS A 29 2.87 -10.67 12.51
CA CYS A 29 2.31 -11.94 12.02
C CYS A 29 1.12 -11.72 11.06
N PHE A 30 0.18 -10.82 11.39
CA PHE A 30 -0.89 -10.46 10.47
C PHE A 30 -0.35 -9.83 9.17
N GLY A 31 0.66 -8.98 9.27
CA GLY A 31 1.33 -8.41 8.11
C GLY A 31 1.99 -9.49 7.22
N CYS A 32 2.64 -10.49 7.81
CA CYS A 32 3.20 -11.65 7.08
C CYS A 32 2.12 -12.45 6.35
N VAL A 33 0.98 -12.71 7.00
CA VAL A 33 -0.17 -13.36 6.35
C VAL A 33 -0.66 -12.51 5.17
N GLY A 34 -0.81 -11.19 5.36
CA GLY A 34 -1.18 -10.26 4.29
C GLY A 34 -0.20 -10.28 3.12
N LEU A 35 1.11 -10.26 3.41
CA LEU A 35 2.17 -10.38 2.41
C LEU A 35 2.04 -11.67 1.58
N VAL A 36 1.89 -12.82 2.23
CA VAL A 36 1.76 -14.12 1.55
C VAL A 36 0.52 -14.12 0.64
N ILE A 37 -0.62 -13.64 1.13
CA ILE A 37 -1.86 -13.54 0.35
C ILE A 37 -1.67 -12.59 -0.84
N MET A 38 -1.00 -11.44 -0.65
CA MET A 38 -0.71 -10.49 -1.71
C MET A 38 0.15 -11.14 -2.81
N VAL A 39 1.24 -11.81 -2.46
CA VAL A 39 2.11 -12.51 -3.40
C VAL A 39 1.35 -13.60 -4.16
N LEU A 40 0.57 -14.42 -3.47
CA LEU A 40 -0.27 -15.44 -4.09
C LEU A 40 -1.31 -14.84 -5.03
N SER A 41 -1.81 -13.63 -4.76
CA SER A 41 -2.80 -12.97 -5.62
C SER A 41 -2.32 -12.80 -7.06
N PHE A 42 -1.02 -12.61 -7.29
CA PHE A 42 -0.44 -12.45 -8.63
C PHE A 42 -0.47 -13.73 -9.48
N GLN A 43 -0.72 -14.90 -8.88
CA GLN A 43 -0.86 -16.17 -9.61
C GLN A 43 -2.23 -16.32 -10.28
N PHE A 44 -3.22 -15.51 -9.87
CA PHE A 44 -4.58 -15.63 -10.41
C PHE A 44 -4.78 -14.77 -11.66
N LYS A 45 -5.22 -15.40 -12.74
CA LYS A 45 -5.53 -14.73 -14.02
C LYS A 45 -6.88 -14.00 -14.01
N LYS A 46 -7.81 -14.42 -13.13
CA LYS A 46 -9.15 -13.83 -13.04
C LYS A 46 -9.12 -12.56 -12.19
N ASN A 47 -9.46 -11.42 -12.76
CA ASN A 47 -9.49 -10.13 -12.07
C ASN A 47 -10.29 -10.16 -10.76
N ARG A 48 -11.45 -10.85 -10.74
CA ARG A 48 -12.28 -10.95 -9.55
C ARG A 48 -11.55 -11.63 -8.40
N THR A 49 -10.89 -12.76 -8.66
CA THR A 49 -10.12 -13.50 -7.64
C THR A 49 -8.94 -12.66 -7.14
N LEU A 50 -8.24 -11.97 -8.06
CA LEU A 50 -7.16 -11.05 -7.72
C LEU A 50 -7.64 -9.95 -6.77
N PHE A 51 -8.77 -9.27 -7.06
CA PHE A 51 -9.32 -8.24 -6.18
C PHE A 51 -9.74 -8.79 -4.82
N ILE A 52 -10.33 -9.99 -4.76
CA ILE A 52 -10.69 -10.63 -3.49
C ILE A 52 -9.44 -10.87 -2.64
N MET A 53 -8.42 -11.50 -3.22
CA MET A 53 -7.18 -11.81 -2.50
C MET A 53 -6.47 -10.54 -2.03
N GLN A 54 -6.37 -9.50 -2.87
CA GLN A 54 -5.79 -8.23 -2.48
C GLN A 54 -6.60 -7.50 -1.40
N SER A 55 -7.93 -7.63 -1.42
CA SER A 55 -8.76 -7.08 -0.35
C SER A 55 -8.51 -7.80 0.98
N ILE A 56 -8.43 -9.14 0.98
CA ILE A 56 -8.09 -9.91 2.19
C ILE A 56 -6.71 -9.52 2.70
N ALA A 57 -5.72 -9.39 1.81
CA ALA A 57 -4.38 -8.93 2.18
C ALA A 57 -4.41 -7.53 2.81
N ALA A 58 -5.15 -6.58 2.21
CA ALA A 58 -5.32 -5.24 2.78
C ALA A 58 -5.94 -5.29 4.18
N PHE A 59 -6.92 -6.16 4.42
CA PHE A 59 -7.51 -6.34 5.74
C PHE A 59 -6.49 -6.89 6.76
N CYS A 60 -5.61 -7.82 6.36
CA CYS A 60 -4.51 -8.27 7.21
C CYS A 60 -3.55 -7.11 7.56
N PHE A 61 -3.27 -6.22 6.60
CA PHE A 61 -2.47 -5.03 6.87
C PHE A 61 -3.21 -4.01 7.75
N VAL A 62 -4.55 -3.92 7.70
CA VAL A 62 -5.32 -3.14 8.71
C VAL A 62 -4.99 -3.60 10.11
N LEU A 63 -5.03 -4.93 10.36
CA LEU A 63 -4.72 -5.49 11.66
C LEU A 63 -3.24 -5.30 12.04
N ASN A 64 -2.31 -5.43 11.09
CA ASN A 64 -0.90 -5.15 11.32
C ASN A 64 -0.70 -3.72 11.81
N PHE A 65 -1.18 -2.72 11.06
CA PHE A 65 -0.99 -1.32 11.39
C PHE A 65 -1.73 -0.89 12.66
N LEU A 66 -2.93 -1.45 12.90
CA LEU A 66 -3.69 -1.21 14.12
C LEU A 66 -2.91 -1.65 15.36
N LEU A 67 -2.33 -2.86 15.34
CA LEU A 67 -1.61 -3.44 16.46
C LEU A 67 -0.25 -2.78 16.73
N ILE A 68 0.38 -2.20 15.71
CA ILE A 68 1.62 -1.42 15.88
C ILE A 68 1.34 0.09 16.13
N GLY A 69 0.07 0.50 16.23
CA GLY A 69 -0.31 1.90 16.51
C GLY A 69 -0.13 2.87 15.34
N ALA A 70 0.01 2.38 14.11
CA ALA A 70 0.17 3.20 12.91
C ALA A 70 -1.19 3.55 12.29
N TRP A 71 -1.87 4.55 12.85
CA TRP A 71 -3.25 4.91 12.50
C TRP A 71 -3.47 5.22 11.02
N ALA A 72 -2.57 6.00 10.40
CA ALA A 72 -2.70 6.31 8.99
C ALA A 72 -2.62 5.06 8.10
N GLY A 73 -1.69 4.15 8.39
CA GLY A 73 -1.59 2.86 7.72
C GLY A 73 -2.87 2.03 7.88
N THR A 74 -3.46 2.02 9.09
CA THR A 74 -4.72 1.35 9.39
C THR A 74 -5.85 1.85 8.52
N PHE A 75 -6.10 3.17 8.51
CA PHE A 75 -7.21 3.75 7.76
C PHE A 75 -7.03 3.64 6.25
N PHE A 76 -5.82 3.88 5.74
CA PHE A 76 -5.58 3.74 4.31
C PHE A 76 -5.72 2.30 3.81
N ASN A 77 -5.27 1.31 4.57
CA ASN A 77 -5.48 -0.09 4.20
C ASN A 77 -6.96 -0.51 4.31
N LEU A 78 -7.71 0.03 5.27
CA LEU A 78 -9.16 -0.14 5.31
C LEU A 78 -9.84 0.44 4.06
N CYS A 79 -9.42 1.62 3.61
CA CYS A 79 -9.91 2.21 2.36
C CYS A 79 -9.50 1.39 1.13
N VAL A 80 -8.28 0.84 1.10
CA VAL A 80 -7.82 -0.08 0.05
C VAL A 80 -8.68 -1.35 0.02
N PHE A 81 -9.02 -1.90 1.19
CA PHE A 81 -9.96 -3.02 1.30
C PHE A 81 -11.33 -2.66 0.71
N ILE A 82 -11.92 -1.53 1.13
CA ILE A 82 -13.23 -1.05 0.61
C ILE A 82 -13.15 -0.82 -0.91
N ARG A 83 -12.09 -0.17 -1.40
CA ARG A 83 -11.84 0.01 -2.83
C ARG A 83 -11.82 -1.32 -3.58
N GLY A 84 -11.09 -2.31 -3.06
CA GLY A 84 -11.02 -3.64 -3.67
C GLY A 84 -12.40 -4.26 -3.83
N VAL A 85 -13.25 -4.19 -2.82
CA VAL A 85 -14.63 -4.68 -2.84
C VAL A 85 -15.49 -3.90 -3.85
N LEU A 86 -15.40 -2.57 -3.86
CA LEU A 86 -16.17 -1.71 -4.77
C LEU A 86 -15.79 -1.93 -6.24
N PHE A 87 -14.51 -2.12 -6.55
CA PHE A 87 -14.01 -2.28 -7.91
C PHE A 87 -14.06 -3.74 -8.42
N MET A 88 -14.45 -4.68 -7.59
CA MET A 88 -14.60 -6.10 -7.95
C MET A 88 -15.61 -6.33 -9.09
N LYS A 89 -16.62 -5.48 -9.21
CA LYS A 89 -17.67 -5.55 -10.24
C LYS A 89 -17.89 -4.15 -10.82
N ASN A 90 -17.86 -4.04 -12.17
CA ASN A 90 -18.11 -2.78 -12.90
C ASN A 90 -17.22 -1.62 -12.39
N SER A 91 -15.92 -1.73 -12.63
CA SER A 91 -14.92 -0.75 -12.17
C SER A 91 -15.02 0.62 -12.87
N ASP A 92 -15.72 0.72 -13.99
CA ASP A 92 -15.86 1.90 -14.85
C ASP A 92 -16.84 2.95 -14.34
N LYS A 93 -17.64 2.64 -13.31
CA LYS A 93 -18.64 3.57 -12.79
C LYS A 93 -18.02 4.74 -12.03
N LYS A 94 -18.27 5.98 -12.50
CA LYS A 94 -17.73 7.23 -11.93
C LYS A 94 -18.01 7.40 -10.44
N TRP A 95 -19.22 7.01 -9.96
CA TRP A 95 -19.56 7.16 -8.55
C TRP A 95 -18.61 6.38 -7.62
N LYS A 96 -18.09 5.22 -8.08
CA LYS A 96 -17.14 4.41 -7.29
C LYS A 96 -15.80 5.13 -7.13
N LEU A 97 -15.34 5.81 -8.17
CA LEU A 97 -14.15 6.67 -8.10
C LEU A 97 -14.35 7.75 -7.04
N PHE A 98 -15.43 8.55 -7.17
CA PHE A 98 -15.69 9.65 -6.23
C PHE A 98 -15.84 9.19 -4.79
N VAL A 99 -16.61 8.11 -4.55
CA VAL A 99 -16.79 7.55 -3.20
C VAL A 99 -15.45 7.08 -2.63
N THR A 100 -14.64 6.37 -3.42
CA THR A 100 -13.35 5.86 -2.95
C THR A 100 -12.38 7.00 -2.63
N GLU A 101 -12.30 8.01 -3.49
CA GLU A 101 -11.43 9.16 -3.28
C GLU A 101 -11.88 9.98 -2.06
N ALA A 102 -13.19 10.19 -1.89
CA ALA A 102 -13.74 10.86 -0.71
C ALA A 102 -13.40 10.12 0.60
N ILE A 103 -13.48 8.78 0.59
CA ILE A 103 -13.10 7.95 1.73
C ILE A 103 -11.59 8.09 2.02
N PHE A 104 -10.72 8.12 1.01
CA PHE A 104 -9.29 8.34 1.22
C PHE A 104 -8.99 9.71 1.81
N VAL A 105 -9.62 10.77 1.29
CA VAL A 105 -9.45 12.14 1.81
C VAL A 105 -9.98 12.26 3.25
N GLY A 106 -11.15 11.67 3.54
CA GLY A 106 -11.70 11.63 4.89
C GLY A 106 -10.79 10.88 5.87
N SER A 107 -10.23 9.74 5.45
CA SER A 107 -9.29 8.96 6.26
C SER A 107 -7.96 9.70 6.49
N TYR A 108 -7.49 10.44 5.50
CA TYR A 108 -6.34 11.33 5.66
C TYR A 108 -6.61 12.39 6.72
N ALA A 109 -7.72 13.14 6.61
CA ALA A 109 -8.08 14.17 7.57
C ALA A 109 -8.20 13.60 8.99
N PHE A 110 -8.80 12.42 9.13
CA PHE A 110 -8.94 11.75 10.43
C PHE A 110 -7.58 11.27 10.98
N SER A 111 -6.69 10.77 10.12
CA SER A 111 -5.35 10.34 10.55
C SER A 111 -4.50 11.50 11.06
N LEU A 112 -4.67 12.71 10.52
CA LEU A 112 -3.98 13.92 10.98
C LEU A 112 -4.42 14.35 12.38
N VAL A 113 -5.67 14.08 12.75
CA VAL A 113 -6.18 14.37 14.11
C VAL A 113 -5.55 13.43 15.14
N LEU A 114 -5.28 12.18 14.75
CA LEU A 114 -4.72 11.18 15.66
C LEU A 114 -3.19 11.23 15.75
N ASP A 115 -2.52 11.61 14.67
CA ASP A 115 -1.05 11.67 14.62
C ASP A 115 -0.59 12.87 13.77
N HIS A 116 -0.17 13.92 14.48
CA HIS A 116 0.23 15.20 13.90
C HIS A 116 1.75 15.41 13.93
N ARG A 117 2.54 14.33 14.05
CA ARG A 117 4.00 14.44 13.93
C ARG A 117 4.39 14.96 12.53
N PRO A 118 5.26 15.99 12.41
CA PRO A 118 5.52 16.65 11.11
C PRO A 118 5.94 15.69 10.01
N MET A 119 6.82 14.73 10.32
CA MET A 119 7.27 13.73 9.35
C MET A 119 6.12 12.80 8.91
N GLN A 120 5.25 12.42 9.84
CA GLN A 120 4.08 11.61 9.55
C GLN A 120 3.12 12.35 8.60
N ILE A 121 2.87 13.64 8.83
CA ILE A 121 2.04 14.47 7.93
C ILE A 121 2.56 14.44 6.51
N VAL A 122 3.87 14.63 6.32
CA VAL A 122 4.49 14.58 4.98
C VAL A 122 4.31 13.22 4.33
N LEU A 123 4.64 12.13 5.05
CA LEU A 123 4.54 10.77 4.52
C LEU A 123 3.10 10.41 4.15
N VAL A 124 2.14 10.72 5.03
CA VAL A 124 0.72 10.42 4.84
C VAL A 124 0.14 11.21 3.67
N SER A 125 0.57 12.47 3.48
CA SER A 125 0.17 13.30 2.33
C SER A 125 0.68 12.70 1.01
N LEU A 126 1.93 12.25 0.97
CA LEU A 126 2.50 11.60 -0.21
C LEU A 126 1.81 10.25 -0.51
N VAL A 127 1.51 9.46 0.53
CA VAL A 127 0.74 8.21 0.38
C VAL A 127 -0.64 8.51 -0.20
N LEU A 128 -1.34 9.53 0.30
CA LEU A 128 -2.64 9.94 -0.23
C LEU A 128 -2.58 10.24 -1.73
N VAL A 129 -1.62 11.06 -2.17
CA VAL A 129 -1.43 11.38 -3.60
C VAL A 129 -1.23 10.09 -4.42
N GLY A 130 -0.40 9.17 -3.95
CA GLY A 130 -0.19 7.87 -4.60
C GLY A 130 -1.48 7.03 -4.70
N LEU A 131 -2.27 7.00 -3.63
CA LEU A 131 -3.53 6.25 -3.58
C LEU A 131 -4.60 6.85 -4.50
N LEU A 132 -4.78 8.16 -4.51
CA LEU A 132 -5.71 8.85 -5.41
C LEU A 132 -5.31 8.61 -6.88
N THR A 133 -4.05 8.82 -7.22
CA THR A 133 -3.53 8.61 -8.59
C THR A 133 -3.70 7.15 -9.03
N SER A 134 -3.40 6.18 -8.18
CA SER A 134 -3.55 4.76 -8.50
C SER A 134 -5.03 4.36 -8.66
N THR A 135 -5.92 4.93 -7.86
CA THR A 135 -7.37 4.69 -7.94
C THR A 135 -7.94 5.25 -9.24
N PHE A 136 -7.52 6.44 -9.64
CA PHE A 136 -7.90 7.05 -10.92
C PHE A 136 -7.47 6.19 -12.11
N PHE A 137 -6.22 5.70 -12.14
CA PHE A 137 -5.78 4.80 -13.21
C PHE A 137 -6.46 3.44 -13.18
N MET A 138 -6.82 2.94 -11.99
CA MET A 138 -7.62 1.72 -11.85
C MET A 138 -9.02 1.89 -12.43
N TRP A 139 -9.66 3.04 -12.18
CA TRP A 139 -10.95 3.37 -12.78
C TRP A 139 -10.88 3.45 -14.31
N GLN A 140 -9.80 4.02 -14.87
CA GLN A 140 -9.56 4.07 -16.31
C GLN A 140 -9.23 2.70 -16.94
N GLY A 141 -9.02 1.64 -16.16
CA GLY A 141 -8.53 0.35 -16.66
C GLY A 141 -7.10 0.40 -17.23
N ALA A 142 -6.32 1.43 -16.89
CA ALA A 142 -5.03 1.72 -17.47
C ALA A 142 -3.89 0.93 -16.80
N ALA A 143 -3.86 -0.40 -16.99
CA ALA A 143 -2.92 -1.31 -16.31
C ALA A 143 -1.45 -0.86 -16.39
N LYS A 144 -1.00 -0.36 -17.56
CA LYS A 144 0.38 0.14 -17.72
C LYS A 144 0.65 1.36 -16.83
N ARG A 145 -0.30 2.33 -16.76
CA ARG A 145 -0.16 3.53 -15.93
C ARG A 145 -0.17 3.19 -14.43
N ILE A 146 -1.00 2.21 -14.01
CA ILE A 146 -1.00 1.71 -12.63
C ILE A 146 0.40 1.20 -12.25
N ARG A 147 1.06 0.42 -13.13
CA ARG A 147 2.39 -0.13 -12.86
C ARG A 147 3.47 0.96 -12.78
N TYR A 148 3.42 1.97 -13.65
CA TYR A 148 4.31 3.13 -13.52
C TYR A 148 4.07 3.91 -12.22
N CYS A 149 2.82 4.18 -11.88
CA CYS A 149 2.45 4.83 -10.61
C CYS A 149 2.96 4.03 -9.40
N GLN A 150 2.84 2.69 -9.46
CA GLN A 150 3.34 1.79 -8.41
C GLN A 150 4.84 1.95 -8.19
N ILE A 151 5.64 1.97 -9.26
CA ILE A 151 7.11 2.04 -9.18
C ILE A 151 7.57 3.43 -8.73
N VAL A 152 6.99 4.49 -9.29
CA VAL A 152 7.52 5.86 -9.14
C VAL A 152 6.94 6.58 -7.92
N CYS A 153 5.70 6.30 -7.57
CA CYS A 153 4.97 7.06 -6.56
C CYS A 153 4.54 6.17 -5.38
N THR A 154 3.69 5.18 -5.62
CA THR A 154 2.99 4.48 -4.53
C THR A 154 3.94 3.68 -3.65
N SER A 155 4.72 2.75 -4.21
CA SER A 155 5.58 1.86 -3.42
C SER A 155 6.74 2.57 -2.73
N PRO A 156 7.47 3.52 -3.35
CA PRO A 156 8.55 4.22 -2.63
C PRO A 156 8.04 4.96 -1.40
N VAL A 157 6.88 5.60 -1.51
CA VAL A 157 6.29 6.35 -0.39
C VAL A 157 5.77 5.42 0.69
N TRP A 158 5.15 4.29 0.31
CA TRP A 158 4.74 3.26 1.27
C TRP A 158 5.93 2.61 1.97
N ILE A 159 7.05 2.39 1.28
CA ILE A 159 8.29 1.90 1.91
C ILE A 159 8.75 2.92 2.97
N ALA A 160 8.83 4.20 2.64
CA ALA A 160 9.20 5.24 3.58
C ALA A 160 8.24 5.31 4.79
N HIS A 161 6.92 5.22 4.55
CA HIS A 161 5.91 5.15 5.60
C HIS A 161 6.10 3.91 6.50
N ASN A 162 6.37 2.73 5.91
CA ASN A 162 6.55 1.47 6.64
C ASN A 162 7.88 1.40 7.41
N VAL A 163 8.90 2.13 6.96
CA VAL A 163 10.14 2.32 7.72
C VAL A 163 9.90 3.23 8.91
N TYR A 164 9.13 4.30 8.75
CA TYR A 164 8.81 5.23 9.82
C TYR A 164 7.83 4.65 10.85
N ASN A 165 6.86 3.84 10.38
CA ASN A 165 5.91 3.10 11.22
C ASN A 165 6.24 1.60 11.09
N PRO A 166 7.07 1.02 11.95
CA PRO A 166 7.84 -0.20 11.72
C PRO A 166 7.01 -1.43 11.35
N SER A 167 6.68 -1.56 10.05
CA SER A 167 6.00 -2.70 9.44
C SER A 167 6.94 -3.40 8.46
N LEU A 168 7.68 -4.39 8.94
CA LEU A 168 8.60 -5.17 8.11
C LEU A 168 7.88 -5.89 6.96
N PRO A 169 6.73 -6.58 7.19
CA PRO A 169 5.98 -7.19 6.09
C PRO A 169 5.48 -6.16 5.07
N GLY A 170 5.15 -4.94 5.51
CA GLY A 170 4.77 -3.85 4.61
C GLY A 170 5.92 -3.42 3.69
N ILE A 171 7.14 -3.29 4.21
CA ILE A 171 8.32 -2.98 3.39
C ILE A 171 8.55 -4.08 2.34
N VAL A 172 8.55 -5.34 2.76
CA VAL A 172 8.76 -6.48 1.86
C VAL A 172 7.66 -6.55 0.80
N CYS A 173 6.40 -6.32 1.19
CA CYS A 173 5.27 -6.29 0.26
C CYS A 173 5.45 -5.24 -0.84
N GLU A 174 5.88 -4.03 -0.50
CA GLU A 174 6.08 -2.97 -1.48
C GLU A 174 7.29 -3.24 -2.39
N CYS A 175 8.34 -3.85 -1.89
CA CYS A 175 9.44 -4.33 -2.73
C CYS A 175 8.95 -5.36 -3.77
N PHE A 176 8.11 -6.32 -3.36
CA PHE A 176 7.48 -7.28 -4.28
C PHE A 176 6.57 -6.60 -5.30
N ASN A 177 5.77 -5.63 -4.89
CA ASN A 177 4.91 -4.84 -5.77
C ASN A 177 5.72 -4.10 -6.84
N MET A 178 6.85 -3.49 -6.48
CA MET A 178 7.75 -2.83 -7.41
C MET A 178 8.36 -3.83 -8.40
N ILE A 179 8.94 -4.92 -7.90
CA ILE A 179 9.55 -5.97 -8.74
C ILE A 179 8.52 -6.55 -9.73
N SER A 180 7.33 -6.91 -9.23
CA SER A 180 6.23 -7.42 -10.07
C SER A 180 5.82 -6.41 -11.15
N SER A 181 5.80 -5.12 -10.81
CA SER A 181 5.47 -4.05 -11.76
C SER A 181 6.53 -3.88 -12.84
N VAL A 182 7.81 -3.95 -12.48
CA VAL A 182 8.94 -3.92 -13.44
C VAL A 182 8.87 -5.11 -14.38
N ILE A 183 8.71 -6.33 -13.86
CA ILE A 183 8.59 -7.55 -14.67
C ILE A 183 7.43 -7.45 -15.67
N TYR A 184 6.27 -6.95 -15.22
CA TYR A 184 5.10 -6.75 -16.10
C TYR A 184 5.42 -5.79 -17.26
N LEU A 185 6.10 -4.67 -16.96
CA LEU A 185 6.43 -3.68 -17.99
C LEU A 185 7.45 -4.20 -19.01
N ILE A 186 8.44 -5.00 -18.57
CA ILE A 186 9.43 -5.63 -19.45
C ILE A 186 8.74 -6.64 -20.38
N ARG A 187 7.97 -7.59 -19.83
CA ARG A 187 7.29 -8.63 -20.63
C ARG A 187 6.39 -8.04 -21.70
N ARG A 188 5.62 -7.00 -21.36
CA ARG A 188 4.72 -6.35 -22.31
C ARG A 188 5.47 -5.57 -23.41
N ARG A 189 6.70 -5.15 -23.17
CA ARG A 189 7.55 -4.52 -24.19
C ARG A 189 8.03 -5.55 -25.21
N ASP A 190 8.41 -6.73 -24.73
CA ASP A 190 8.86 -7.83 -25.57
C ASP A 190 7.74 -8.33 -26.49
N ASP A 191 6.51 -8.50 -25.97
CA ASP A 191 5.34 -8.87 -26.76
C ASP A 191 5.03 -7.85 -27.87
N ALA A 192 5.19 -6.55 -27.62
CA ALA A 192 4.98 -5.50 -28.62
C ALA A 192 6.07 -5.46 -29.69
N GLY A 193 7.30 -5.87 -29.39
CA GLY A 193 8.42 -5.99 -30.34
C GLY A 193 8.23 -7.15 -31.33
N GLN A 194 7.74 -8.30 -30.84
CA GLN A 194 7.51 -9.50 -31.65
C GLN A 194 6.34 -9.39 -32.64
N THR A 195 5.45 -8.42 -32.46
CA THR A 195 4.28 -8.20 -33.37
C THR A 195 4.65 -7.29 -34.55
N GLN A 196 5.88 -6.75 -34.60
CA GLN A 196 6.37 -5.87 -35.67
C GLN A 196 7.39 -6.55 -36.61
N GLU A 197 7.76 -7.81 -36.37
CA GLU A 197 8.52 -8.68 -37.27
C GLU A 197 7.57 -9.66 -37.99
#